data_70531048cc4e46bf22e9747c8be54a63
#
_entry.id   70531048cc4e46bf22e9747c8be54a63
#
_cell.length_a   1.000
_cell.length_b   1.000
_cell.length_c   1.000
_cell.angle_alpha   90.00
_cell.angle_beta   90.00
_cell.angle_gamma   90.00
#
_symmetry.space_group_name_H-M   'P 1'
#
loop_
_entity.id
_entity.type
_entity.pdbx_description
1 polymer ?
#
loop_
_entity_poly.entity_id
_entity_poly.type
_entity_poly.pdbx_seq_one_letter_code
_entity_poly.pdbx_strand_id
1 'polypeptide(L)'
;MELERPEIVALFYSALTSADEVEQLFEFLGPRVEWILSAADPQTLGDELPSNAIKFSGTEGFRQLALYFRDRLHVVSGDLTGCIPHHHLIFSFGRVKLRTREEGRLAETNIAAKITFQGSKIIKCQIRISWPLVFDS
;
A
#
# COMPACT_ATOMS: atom_id res chain seq x y z
N MET A 1 21.08 -9.60 -1.15
CA MET A 1 21.22 -8.24 -1.67
C MET A 1 20.79 -7.24 -0.63
N GLU A 2 21.61 -6.25 -0.36
CA GLU A 2 21.26 -5.20 0.59
C GLU A 2 20.59 -4.06 -0.15
N LEU A 3 19.39 -3.72 0.28
CA LEU A 3 18.68 -2.55 -0.23
C LEU A 3 18.66 -1.46 0.84
N GLU A 4 18.78 -0.23 0.40
CA GLU A 4 18.56 0.90 1.26
C GLU A 4 17.07 1.04 1.54
N ARG A 5 16.71 1.69 2.65
CA ARG A 5 15.30 1.84 3.04
C ARG A 5 14.43 2.44 1.95
N PRO A 6 14.84 3.50 1.24
CA PRO A 6 14.02 4.02 0.14
C PRO A 6 13.79 2.99 -0.97
N GLU A 7 14.78 2.13 -1.24
CA GLU A 7 14.63 1.07 -2.23
C GLU A 7 13.64 0.02 -1.78
N ILE A 8 13.62 -0.28 -0.47
CA ILE A 8 12.64 -1.21 0.10
C ILE A 8 11.23 -0.62 -0.02
N VAL A 9 11.07 0.69 0.18
CA VAL A 9 9.78 1.37 -0.01
C VAL A 9 9.33 1.26 -1.46
N ALA A 10 10.23 1.45 -2.41
CA ALA A 10 9.91 1.30 -3.84
C ALA A 10 9.46 -0.13 -4.15
N LEU A 11 10.14 -1.11 -3.59
CA LEU A 11 9.76 -2.53 -3.76
C LEU A 11 8.38 -2.79 -3.15
N PHE A 12 8.07 -2.21 -2.00
CA PHE A 12 6.76 -2.32 -1.38
C PHE A 12 5.65 -1.83 -2.31
N TYR A 13 5.82 -0.65 -2.91
CA TYR A 13 4.82 -0.12 -3.84
C TYR A 13 4.66 -1.00 -5.07
N SER A 14 5.76 -1.46 -5.63
CA SER A 14 5.75 -2.35 -6.79
C SER A 14 5.06 -3.68 -6.45
N ALA A 15 5.36 -4.24 -5.28
CA ALA A 15 4.81 -5.53 -4.86
C ALA A 15 3.31 -5.46 -4.55
N LEU A 16 2.79 -4.29 -4.18
CA LEU A 16 1.35 -4.14 -3.96
C LEU A 16 0.52 -4.44 -5.21
N THR A 17 1.11 -4.25 -6.38
CA THR A 17 0.38 -4.39 -7.65
C THR A 17 0.92 -5.50 -8.54
N SER A 18 1.99 -6.19 -8.13
CA SER A 18 2.58 -7.27 -8.90
C SER A 18 2.71 -8.53 -8.03
N ALA A 19 1.92 -9.54 -8.36
CA ALA A 19 1.93 -10.80 -7.63
C ALA A 19 3.33 -11.44 -7.60
N ASP A 20 4.09 -11.26 -8.67
CA ASP A 20 5.41 -11.87 -8.81
C ASP A 20 6.44 -11.23 -7.86
N GLU A 21 6.18 -10.03 -7.37
CA GLU A 21 7.11 -9.33 -6.50
C GLU A 21 6.76 -9.41 -5.02
N VAL A 22 5.61 -9.98 -4.67
CA VAL A 22 5.16 -10.05 -3.29
C VAL A 22 6.19 -10.76 -2.41
N GLU A 23 6.68 -11.91 -2.85
CA GLU A 23 7.64 -12.69 -2.07
C GLU A 23 9.00 -12.03 -1.98
N GLN A 24 9.35 -11.18 -2.94
CA GLN A 24 10.62 -10.46 -2.92
C GLN A 24 10.70 -9.49 -1.74
N LEU A 25 9.57 -8.99 -1.29
CA LEU A 25 9.52 -8.08 -0.15
C LEU A 25 9.68 -8.84 1.18
N PHE A 26 9.39 -10.13 1.23
CA PHE A 26 9.36 -10.89 2.48
C PHE A 26 10.66 -10.82 3.26
N GLU A 27 11.82 -10.81 2.57
CA GLU A 27 13.11 -10.75 3.26
C GLU A 27 13.34 -9.42 3.98
N PHE A 28 12.57 -8.38 3.65
CA PHE A 28 12.67 -7.07 4.26
C PHE A 28 11.57 -6.81 5.28
N LEU A 29 10.87 -7.84 5.72
CA LEU A 29 9.78 -7.73 6.68
C LEU A 29 10.18 -8.36 8.01
N GLY A 30 9.87 -7.67 9.10
CA GLY A 30 9.98 -8.27 10.43
C GLY A 30 8.94 -9.36 10.59
N PRO A 31 9.20 -10.37 11.45
CA PRO A 31 8.30 -11.51 11.59
C PRO A 31 6.93 -11.14 12.15
N ARG A 32 6.83 -10.01 12.83
CA ARG A 32 5.56 -9.54 13.41
C ARG A 32 5.12 -8.22 12.80
N VAL A 33 5.45 -8.00 11.55
CA VAL A 33 5.10 -6.78 10.86
C VAL A 33 3.59 -6.58 10.86
N GLU A 34 3.15 -5.35 11.11
CA GLU A 34 1.74 -4.99 11.12
C GLU A 34 1.41 -4.13 9.90
N TRP A 35 0.29 -4.41 9.27
CA TRP A 35 -0.20 -3.68 8.11
C TRP A 35 -1.57 -3.10 8.45
N ILE A 36 -1.72 -1.78 8.35
CA ILE A 36 -2.96 -1.09 8.67
C ILE A 36 -3.38 -0.29 7.45
N LEU A 37 -4.55 -0.60 6.91
CA LEU A 37 -5.11 0.07 5.74
C LEU A 37 -6.32 0.87 6.16
N SER A 38 -6.32 2.16 5.85
CA SER A 38 -7.44 3.04 6.16
C SER A 38 -7.69 4.01 5.02
N ALA A 39 -8.86 4.64 5.04
CA ALA A 39 -9.23 5.67 4.07
C ALA A 39 -9.18 7.03 4.74
N ALA A 40 -8.81 8.05 3.96
CA ALA A 40 -8.80 9.42 4.45
C ALA A 40 -10.22 9.92 4.74
N ASP A 41 -11.20 9.47 3.94
CA ASP A 41 -12.61 9.81 4.12
C ASP A 41 -13.46 8.56 3.95
N PRO A 42 -13.77 7.86 5.05
CA PRO A 42 -14.52 6.61 4.97
C PRO A 42 -15.91 6.77 4.38
N GLN A 43 -16.51 7.96 4.47
CA GLN A 43 -17.88 8.17 3.98
C GLN A 43 -17.98 8.14 2.45
N THR A 44 -16.89 8.47 1.76
CA THR A 44 -16.90 8.49 0.30
C THR A 44 -16.56 7.15 -0.31
N LEU A 45 -16.15 6.19 0.50
CA LEU A 45 -15.72 4.88 0.03
C LEU A 45 -16.84 3.85 -0.05
N GLY A 46 -17.99 4.16 0.54
CA GLY A 46 -19.10 3.22 0.58
C GLY A 46 -18.68 1.91 1.24
N ASP A 47 -18.98 0.80 0.57
CA ASP A 47 -18.68 -0.52 1.09
C ASP A 47 -17.31 -1.05 0.73
N GLU A 48 -16.53 -0.31 -0.06
CA GLU A 48 -15.22 -0.78 -0.53
C GLU A 48 -14.19 -0.85 0.60
N LEU A 49 -14.20 0.15 1.50
CA LEU A 49 -13.38 0.12 2.71
C LEU A 49 -14.29 0.42 3.90
N PRO A 50 -14.20 -0.38 4.96
CA PRO A 50 -15.00 -0.11 6.16
C PRO A 50 -14.56 1.19 6.82
N SER A 51 -15.45 1.76 7.66
CA SER A 51 -15.14 2.97 8.42
C SER A 51 -13.95 2.77 9.37
N ASN A 52 -13.70 1.52 9.76
CA ASN A 52 -12.56 1.17 10.60
C ASN A 52 -11.40 0.69 9.74
N ALA A 53 -10.18 0.89 10.24
CA ALA A 53 -9.00 0.39 9.57
C ALA A 53 -9.01 -1.14 9.47
N ILE A 54 -8.49 -1.65 8.36
CA ILE A 54 -8.29 -3.08 8.16
C ILE A 54 -6.86 -3.42 8.58
N LYS A 55 -6.70 -4.46 9.38
CA LYS A 55 -5.39 -4.88 9.86
C LYS A 55 -5.02 -6.25 9.34
N PHE A 56 -3.76 -6.38 8.93
CA PHE A 56 -3.17 -7.65 8.56
C PHE A 56 -1.87 -7.82 9.36
N SER A 57 -1.44 -9.04 9.59
CA SER A 57 -0.27 -9.31 10.44
C SER A 57 0.70 -10.27 9.77
N GLY A 58 1.98 -10.03 9.99
CA GLY A 58 3.05 -10.91 9.55
C GLY A 58 3.35 -10.81 8.06
N THR A 59 4.23 -11.67 7.60
CA THR A 59 4.61 -11.72 6.18
C THR A 59 3.43 -12.14 5.32
N GLU A 60 2.63 -13.09 5.78
CA GLU A 60 1.41 -13.47 5.07
C GLU A 60 0.39 -12.34 5.06
N GLY A 61 0.44 -11.44 6.06
CA GLY A 61 -0.39 -10.25 6.06
C GLY A 61 -0.13 -9.36 4.86
N PHE A 62 1.12 -9.27 4.40
CA PHE A 62 1.43 -8.51 3.19
C PHE A 62 0.79 -9.16 1.96
N ARG A 63 0.82 -10.49 1.86
CA ARG A 63 0.15 -11.20 0.77
C ARG A 63 -1.35 -10.91 0.76
N GLN A 64 -1.97 -10.91 1.94
CA GLN A 64 -3.39 -10.58 2.08
C GLN A 64 -3.68 -9.14 1.69
N LEU A 65 -2.81 -8.20 2.07
CA LEU A 65 -2.93 -6.80 1.70
C LEU A 65 -2.86 -6.62 0.18
N ALA A 66 -1.90 -7.28 -0.46
CA ALA A 66 -1.75 -7.21 -1.91
C ALA A 66 -2.97 -7.79 -2.64
N LEU A 67 -3.50 -8.90 -2.14
CA LEU A 67 -4.73 -9.48 -2.68
C LEU A 67 -5.92 -8.54 -2.51
N TYR A 68 -6.01 -7.86 -1.37
CA TYR A 68 -7.06 -6.88 -1.15
C TYR A 68 -7.00 -5.75 -2.18
N PHE A 69 -5.82 -5.25 -2.45
CA PHE A 69 -5.64 -4.19 -3.46
C PHE A 69 -6.07 -4.67 -4.85
N ARG A 70 -5.72 -5.90 -5.24
CA ARG A 70 -6.09 -6.43 -6.54
C ARG A 70 -7.57 -6.80 -6.64
N ASP A 71 -8.06 -7.56 -5.66
CA ASP A 71 -9.36 -8.22 -5.79
C ASP A 71 -10.52 -7.37 -5.28
N ARG A 72 -10.28 -6.52 -4.29
CA ARG A 72 -11.34 -5.69 -3.72
C ARG A 72 -11.31 -4.27 -4.26
N LEU A 73 -10.14 -3.69 -4.41
CA LEU A 73 -9.99 -2.32 -4.90
C LEU A 73 -9.73 -2.27 -6.41
N HIS A 74 -9.47 -3.41 -7.04
CA HIS A 74 -9.19 -3.53 -8.48
C HIS A 74 -8.04 -2.62 -8.94
N VAL A 75 -7.01 -2.54 -8.13
CA VAL A 75 -5.81 -1.76 -8.46
C VAL A 75 -5.06 -2.44 -9.58
N VAL A 76 -4.71 -1.68 -10.62
CA VAL A 76 -3.99 -2.21 -11.79
C VAL A 76 -2.53 -1.77 -11.82
N SER A 77 -2.20 -0.65 -11.18
CA SER A 77 -0.81 -0.20 -11.08
C SER A 77 -0.64 0.76 -9.92
N GLY A 78 0.59 0.92 -9.45
CA GLY A 78 0.91 1.86 -8.40
C GLY A 78 2.33 2.37 -8.59
N ASP A 79 2.53 3.67 -8.35
CA ASP A 79 3.82 4.33 -8.49
C ASP A 79 4.16 5.10 -7.23
N LEU A 80 5.40 4.94 -6.77
CA LEU A 80 5.94 5.77 -5.71
C LEU A 80 6.30 7.13 -6.29
N THR A 81 5.77 8.21 -5.71
CA THR A 81 6.05 9.57 -6.19
C THR A 81 7.01 10.33 -5.30
N GLY A 82 7.20 9.89 -4.06
CA GLY A 82 8.17 10.53 -3.18
C GLY A 82 8.22 9.86 -1.83
N CYS A 83 9.32 10.07 -1.12
CA CYS A 83 9.42 9.61 0.25
C CYS A 83 10.28 10.57 1.07
N ILE A 84 9.95 10.69 2.35
CA ILE A 84 10.64 11.57 3.29
C ILE A 84 11.12 10.73 4.47
N PRO A 85 12.42 10.44 4.56
CA PRO A 85 12.96 9.73 5.72
C PRO A 85 12.94 10.61 6.96
N HIS A 86 12.63 10.00 8.12
CA HIS A 86 12.67 10.68 9.40
C HIS A 86 12.99 9.67 10.49
N HIS A 87 14.25 9.61 10.90
CA HIS A 87 14.76 8.63 11.86
C HIS A 87 14.50 7.20 11.38
N HIS A 88 13.73 6.42 12.13
CA HIS A 88 13.39 5.03 11.78
C HIS A 88 12.09 4.93 10.97
N LEU A 89 11.56 6.07 10.52
CA LEU A 89 10.34 6.15 9.74
C LEU A 89 10.62 6.64 8.33
N ILE A 90 9.80 6.19 7.38
CA ILE A 90 9.75 6.83 6.08
C ILE A 90 8.29 7.13 5.79
N PHE A 91 8.00 8.40 5.48
CA PHE A 91 6.71 8.82 4.96
C PHE A 91 6.78 8.74 3.45
N SER A 92 5.93 7.95 2.85
CA SER A 92 5.93 7.75 1.40
C SER A 92 4.61 8.20 0.80
N PHE A 93 4.68 8.61 -0.47
CA PHE A 93 3.54 9.10 -1.22
C PHE A 93 3.54 8.44 -2.58
N GLY A 94 2.37 8.08 -3.06
CA GLY A 94 2.26 7.44 -4.34
C GLY A 94 0.89 7.64 -4.95
N ARG A 95 0.72 7.07 -6.14
CA ARG A 95 -0.54 7.06 -6.87
C ARG A 95 -0.85 5.64 -7.26
N VAL A 96 -2.14 5.28 -7.15
CA VAL A 96 -2.61 3.99 -7.62
C VAL A 96 -3.68 4.21 -8.67
N LYS A 97 -3.66 3.37 -9.70
CA LYS A 97 -4.70 3.33 -10.72
C LYS A 97 -5.55 2.10 -10.46
N LEU A 98 -6.85 2.28 -10.53
CA LEU A 98 -7.79 1.20 -10.29
C LEU A 98 -8.94 1.28 -11.27
N ARG A 99 -9.66 0.17 -11.44
CA ARG A 99 -10.86 0.15 -12.28
C ARG A 99 -12.08 0.18 -11.39
N THR A 100 -13.04 1.02 -11.75
CA THR A 100 -14.30 1.07 -11.02
C THR A 100 -15.08 -0.21 -11.30
N ARG A 101 -15.81 -0.67 -10.28
CA ARG A 101 -16.58 -1.92 -10.36
C ARG A 101 -17.67 -1.88 -11.42
N GLU A 102 -18.43 -0.79 -11.42
CA GLU A 102 -19.65 -0.72 -12.23
C GLU A 102 -19.35 -0.49 -13.72
N GLU A 103 -18.40 0.37 -14.01
CA GLU A 103 -18.17 0.80 -15.39
C GLU A 103 -16.82 0.33 -15.95
N GLY A 104 -15.97 -0.24 -15.11
CA GLY A 104 -14.64 -0.61 -15.52
C GLY A 104 -13.76 0.56 -15.92
N ARG A 105 -14.14 1.79 -15.53
CA ARG A 105 -13.37 3.00 -15.86
C ARG A 105 -12.10 3.05 -15.05
N LEU A 106 -11.04 3.52 -15.71
CA LEU A 106 -9.77 3.72 -15.04
C LEU A 106 -9.84 5.00 -14.20
N ALA A 107 -9.49 4.88 -12.93
CA ALA A 107 -9.47 6.01 -12.01
C ALA A 107 -8.14 6.03 -11.28
N GLU A 108 -7.78 7.18 -10.74
CA GLU A 108 -6.53 7.36 -10.03
C GLU A 108 -6.80 7.99 -8.67
N THR A 109 -6.05 7.53 -7.66
CA THR A 109 -6.12 8.12 -6.33
C THR A 109 -4.73 8.17 -5.70
N ASN A 110 -4.58 8.97 -4.67
CA ASN A 110 -3.34 9.08 -3.94
C ASN A 110 -3.31 8.07 -2.80
N ILE A 111 -2.11 7.61 -2.50
CA ILE A 111 -1.86 6.72 -1.38
C ILE A 111 -0.68 7.29 -0.60
N ALA A 112 -0.75 7.23 0.71
CA ALA A 112 0.34 7.60 1.60
C ALA A 112 0.59 6.46 2.56
N ALA A 113 1.86 6.23 2.91
CA ALA A 113 2.19 5.19 3.84
C ALA A 113 3.25 5.68 4.81
N LYS A 114 3.02 5.43 6.10
CA LYS A 114 4.00 5.64 7.15
C LYS A 114 4.63 4.30 7.46
N ILE A 115 5.90 4.14 7.13
CA ILE A 115 6.59 2.86 7.21
C ILE A 115 7.63 2.96 8.31
N THR A 116 7.53 2.07 9.31
CA THR A 116 8.45 2.01 10.43
C THR A 116 9.43 0.88 10.20
N PHE A 117 10.71 1.19 10.36
CA PHE A 117 11.80 0.24 10.16
C PHE A 117 12.50 -0.08 11.47
N GLN A 118 13.03 -1.29 11.54
CA GLN A 118 14.03 -1.69 12.53
C GLN A 118 15.18 -2.29 11.73
N GLY A 119 16.31 -1.56 11.66
CA GLY A 119 17.36 -1.91 10.74
C GLY A 119 16.86 -1.80 9.29
N SER A 120 16.98 -2.87 8.53
CA SER A 120 16.48 -2.94 7.16
C SER A 120 15.15 -3.68 7.05
N LYS A 121 14.46 -3.90 8.19
CA LYS A 121 13.19 -4.63 8.20
C LYS A 121 12.04 -3.67 8.48
N ILE A 122 10.96 -3.82 7.72
CA ILE A 122 9.70 -3.12 8.00
C ILE A 122 9.02 -3.83 9.17
N ILE A 123 8.67 -3.08 10.21
CA ILE A 123 7.98 -3.64 11.37
C ILE A 123 6.55 -3.14 11.49
N LYS A 124 6.20 -2.06 10.79
CA LYS A 124 4.83 -1.53 10.78
C LYS A 124 4.64 -0.67 9.54
N CYS A 125 3.49 -0.78 8.92
CA CYS A 125 3.14 0.02 7.76
C CYS A 125 1.69 0.48 7.90
N GLN A 126 1.49 1.80 7.95
CA GLN A 126 0.17 2.40 8.01
C GLN A 126 -0.11 3.06 6.67
N ILE A 127 -1.09 2.52 5.95
CA ILE A 127 -1.41 2.95 4.59
C ILE A 127 -2.73 3.69 4.61
N ARG A 128 -2.77 4.85 3.98
CA ARG A 128 -3.96 5.67 3.86
C ARG A 128 -4.24 5.95 2.40
N ILE A 129 -5.45 5.63 1.96
CA ILE A 129 -5.92 5.91 0.61
C ILE A 129 -6.74 7.19 0.66
N SER A 130 -6.45 8.11 -0.25
CA SER A 130 -7.16 9.39 -0.35
C SER A 130 -8.24 9.32 -1.42
N TRP A 131 -9.39 9.84 -1.11
CA TRP A 131 -10.51 9.98 -2.02
C TRP A 131 -10.86 11.47 -2.10
N PRO A 132 -11.56 11.93 -3.11
CA PRO A 132 -12.24 11.21 -4.17
C PRO A 132 -11.31 10.71 -5.27
N LEU A 133 -11.83 9.81 -6.10
CA LEU A 133 -11.14 9.33 -7.28
C LEU A 133 -11.10 10.40 -8.36
N VAL A 134 -10.00 10.42 -9.10
CA VAL A 134 -9.86 11.26 -10.29
C VAL A 134 -9.94 10.33 -11.50
N PHE A 135 -10.95 10.52 -12.32
CA PHE A 135 -11.17 9.66 -13.49
C PHE A 135 -10.41 10.18 -14.70
N ASP A 136 -9.89 9.26 -15.48
CA ASP A 136 -9.32 9.59 -16.78
C ASP A 136 -10.47 9.99 -17.71
N SER A 137 -10.30 11.10 -18.38
CA SER A 137 -11.30 11.60 -19.31
C SER A 137 -11.22 10.89 -20.67
#